data_83802fd6d7cf3833bc0aaa30369e929f
#
_entry.id   83802fd6d7cf3833bc0aaa30369e929f
#
_cell.length_a   1.000
_cell.length_b   1.000
_cell.length_c   1.000
_cell.angle_alpha   90.00
_cell.angle_beta   90.00
_cell.angle_gamma   90.00
#
_symmetry.space_group_name_H-M   'P 1'
#
loop_
_entity.id
_entity.type
_entity.pdbx_description
1 polymer ?
#
loop_
_entity_poly.entity_id
_entity_poly.type
_entity_poly.pdbx_seq_one_letter_code
_entity_poly.pdbx_strand_id
1 'polypeptide(L)'
;MMRACIKISLWFAGIKIIVTGYENIPKKSNVIIMGNHIAAMDPLIFIYTFACPFVILAKHTLLRIPFVNIVLIVMGVIFVNRRSIRSAAAAEVKAIKVMREGRSIGIFPEGTRNRGGDTRVFKKGSIKMALKTGTSILPVTLYNTNNFFIKNIIFNSGLSVYIHVHPLIDVLKLSEYEKENLTSIIRDQIVKKLETIKI
;
A
#
# COMPACT_ATOMS: atom_id res chain seq x y z
N MET A 1 1.40 16.72 -10.02
CA MET A 1 2.31 16.40 -11.12
C MET A 1 2.55 14.88 -11.26
N MET A 2 3.15 14.17 -10.30
CA MET A 2 3.47 12.73 -10.37
C MET A 2 2.27 11.83 -10.72
N ARG A 3 1.10 12.04 -10.09
CA ARG A 3 -0.14 11.30 -10.39
C ARG A 3 -0.58 11.46 -11.84
N ALA A 4 -0.44 12.63 -12.42
CA ALA A 4 -0.77 12.89 -13.82
C ALA A 4 0.19 12.13 -14.75
N CYS A 5 1.48 12.16 -14.46
CA CYS A 5 2.48 11.38 -15.22
C CYS A 5 2.17 9.87 -15.19
N ILE A 6 1.81 9.32 -14.02
CA ILE A 6 1.43 7.91 -13.91
C ILE A 6 0.17 7.61 -14.73
N LYS A 7 -0.85 8.46 -14.67
CA LYS A 7 -2.08 8.29 -15.48
C LYS A 7 -1.79 8.26 -16.98
N ILE A 8 -0.99 9.20 -17.44
CA ILE A 8 -0.60 9.30 -18.84
C ILE A 8 0.21 8.07 -19.25
N SER A 9 1.20 7.65 -18.45
CA SER A 9 2.02 6.47 -18.75
C SER A 9 1.19 5.18 -18.82
N LEU A 10 0.23 4.99 -17.92
CA LEU A 10 -0.66 3.83 -17.93
C LEU A 10 -1.60 3.83 -19.13
N TRP A 11 -2.08 5.01 -19.53
CA TRP A 11 -2.91 5.17 -20.72
C TRP A 11 -2.14 4.79 -21.99
N PHE A 12 -0.91 5.30 -22.15
CA PHE A 12 -0.03 4.92 -23.27
C PHE A 12 0.33 3.42 -23.25
N ALA A 13 0.47 2.84 -22.08
CA ALA A 13 0.72 1.41 -21.92
C ALA A 13 -0.52 0.55 -22.22
N GLY A 14 -1.69 1.15 -22.46
CA GLY A 14 -2.95 0.42 -22.67
C GLY A 14 -3.45 -0.30 -21.40
N ILE A 15 -3.06 0.14 -20.21
CA ILE A 15 -3.42 -0.50 -18.93
C ILE A 15 -4.61 0.22 -18.33
N LYS A 16 -5.69 -0.53 -18.08
CA LYS A 16 -6.90 -0.02 -17.45
C LYS A 16 -6.85 -0.24 -15.95
N ILE A 17 -7.07 0.83 -15.18
CA ILE A 17 -7.22 0.75 -13.72
C ILE A 17 -8.69 0.87 -13.37
N ILE A 18 -9.24 -0.13 -12.71
CA ILE A 18 -10.63 -0.21 -12.24
C ILE A 18 -10.62 -0.02 -10.73
N VAL A 19 -11.22 1.06 -10.25
CA VAL A 19 -11.30 1.39 -8.82
C VAL A 19 -12.74 1.25 -8.35
N THR A 20 -12.95 0.50 -7.28
CA THR A 20 -14.25 0.37 -6.58
C THR A 20 -14.10 0.76 -5.11
N GLY A 21 -15.19 1.16 -4.44
CA GLY A 21 -15.14 1.66 -3.06
C GLY A 21 -14.48 3.05 -2.97
N TYR A 22 -14.54 3.84 -4.06
CA TYR A 22 -13.92 5.17 -4.10
C TYR A 22 -14.50 6.13 -3.06
N GLU A 23 -15.75 5.94 -2.70
CA GLU A 23 -16.47 6.66 -1.64
C GLU A 23 -15.86 6.49 -0.25
N ASN A 24 -15.11 5.42 -0.02
CA ASN A 24 -14.42 5.15 1.24
C ASN A 24 -13.12 5.94 1.41
N ILE A 25 -12.64 6.59 0.35
CA ILE A 25 -11.41 7.41 0.42
C ILE A 25 -11.71 8.68 1.21
N PRO A 26 -11.05 8.89 2.37
CA PRO A 26 -11.33 10.07 3.17
C PRO A 26 -10.89 11.34 2.44
N LYS A 27 -11.70 12.39 2.57
CA LYS A 27 -11.39 13.72 1.99
C LYS A 27 -10.14 14.36 2.61
N LYS A 28 -9.88 14.04 3.89
CA LYS A 28 -8.69 14.50 4.61
C LYS A 28 -7.63 13.40 4.59
N SER A 29 -6.36 13.75 4.48
CA SER A 29 -5.23 12.86 4.72
C SER A 29 -5.14 12.47 6.20
N ASN A 30 -4.15 11.69 6.55
CA ASN A 30 -3.90 11.12 7.88
C ASN A 30 -4.62 9.78 8.11
N VAL A 31 -4.35 8.85 7.18
CA VAL A 31 -4.76 7.44 7.31
C VAL A 31 -3.58 6.52 6.99
N ILE A 32 -3.63 5.31 7.50
CA ILE A 32 -2.73 4.26 7.06
C ILE A 32 -3.40 3.47 5.95
N ILE A 33 -2.92 3.65 4.71
CA ILE A 33 -3.38 2.88 3.55
C ILE A 33 -2.68 1.52 3.59
N MET A 34 -3.43 0.46 3.78
CA MET A 34 -2.90 -0.89 3.99
C MET A 34 -3.40 -1.85 2.92
N GLY A 35 -2.52 -2.37 2.07
CA GLY A 35 -2.90 -3.27 0.98
C GLY A 35 -2.06 -4.54 0.90
N ASN A 36 -2.58 -5.56 0.23
CA ASN A 36 -1.80 -6.73 -0.15
C ASN A 36 -0.69 -6.34 -1.16
N HIS A 37 0.39 -7.11 -1.18
CA HIS A 37 1.57 -6.79 -1.99
C HIS A 37 1.84 -7.87 -3.03
N ILE A 38 1.44 -7.61 -4.27
CA ILE A 38 1.57 -8.54 -5.38
C ILE A 38 2.83 -8.25 -6.19
N ALA A 39 3.04 -7.00 -6.58
CA ALA A 39 4.06 -6.60 -7.54
C ALA A 39 4.85 -5.35 -7.13
N ALA A 40 5.92 -5.06 -7.88
CA ALA A 40 6.70 -3.84 -7.70
C ALA A 40 5.91 -2.57 -8.07
N MET A 41 4.86 -2.71 -8.88
CA MET A 41 4.02 -1.62 -9.36
C MET A 41 2.95 -1.18 -8.33
N ASP A 42 2.67 -1.97 -7.28
CA ASP A 42 1.63 -1.65 -6.29
C ASP A 42 1.76 -0.24 -5.68
N PRO A 43 2.97 0.25 -5.34
CA PRO A 43 3.12 1.62 -4.85
C PRO A 43 2.70 2.69 -5.86
N LEU A 44 2.93 2.48 -7.15
CA LEU A 44 2.51 3.40 -8.21
C LEU A 44 0.99 3.38 -8.38
N ILE A 45 0.35 2.23 -8.19
CA ILE A 45 -1.09 2.08 -8.19
C ILE A 45 -1.72 2.82 -7.01
N PHE A 46 -1.08 2.82 -5.83
CA PHE A 46 -1.52 3.66 -4.72
C PHE A 46 -1.44 5.15 -5.09
N ILE A 47 -0.35 5.61 -5.72
CA ILE A 47 -0.22 7.01 -6.17
C ILE A 47 -1.26 7.36 -7.23
N TYR A 48 -1.58 6.43 -8.12
CA TYR A 48 -2.66 6.60 -9.09
C TYR A 48 -4.01 6.82 -8.41
N THR A 49 -4.33 5.97 -7.41
CA THR A 49 -5.65 5.90 -6.78
C THR A 49 -5.87 7.04 -5.79
N PHE A 50 -4.90 7.27 -4.89
CA PHE A 50 -5.06 8.23 -3.80
C PHE A 50 -4.53 9.62 -4.17
N ALA A 51 -5.40 10.63 -4.06
CA ALA A 51 -5.03 12.04 -4.30
C ALA A 51 -4.34 12.68 -3.08
N CYS A 52 -4.52 12.11 -1.88
CA CYS A 52 -3.93 12.65 -0.66
C CYS A 52 -2.41 12.43 -0.62
N PRO A 53 -1.65 13.35 -0.01
CA PRO A 53 -0.22 13.15 0.21
C PRO A 53 0.02 11.97 1.15
N PHE A 54 0.79 10.99 0.71
CA PHE A 54 1.19 9.88 1.55
C PHE A 54 2.64 9.48 1.32
N VAL A 55 3.22 8.82 2.30
CA VAL A 55 4.59 8.30 2.28
C VAL A 55 4.55 6.79 2.33
N ILE A 56 5.39 6.13 1.56
CA ILE A 56 5.45 4.66 1.50
C ILE A 56 6.63 4.15 2.34
N LEU A 57 6.42 3.04 3.04
CA LEU A 57 7.50 2.29 3.67
C LEU A 57 8.08 1.28 2.66
N ALA A 58 9.36 1.42 2.34
CA ALA A 58 10.03 0.58 1.34
C ALA A 58 11.28 -0.12 1.89
N LYS A 59 11.67 -1.22 1.25
CA LYS A 59 12.87 -1.96 1.63
C LYS A 59 14.12 -1.14 1.29
N HIS A 60 15.06 -1.01 2.23
CA HIS A 60 16.29 -0.25 2.06
C HIS A 60 17.15 -0.68 0.87
N THR A 61 17.05 -1.94 0.42
CA THR A 61 17.81 -2.43 -0.74
C THR A 61 17.44 -1.73 -2.05
N LEU A 62 16.27 -1.05 -2.12
CA LEU A 62 15.90 -0.25 -3.28
C LEU A 62 16.79 0.97 -3.49
N LEU A 63 17.47 1.44 -2.44
CA LEU A 63 18.50 2.47 -2.54
C LEU A 63 19.69 2.09 -3.44
N ARG A 64 19.89 0.79 -3.69
CA ARG A 64 20.97 0.28 -4.52
C ARG A 64 20.63 0.24 -6.02
N ILE A 65 19.38 0.55 -6.39
CA ILE A 65 18.94 0.53 -7.79
C ILE A 65 19.09 1.96 -8.36
N PRO A 66 20.00 2.18 -9.33
CA PRO A 66 20.17 3.49 -9.95
C PRO A 66 18.83 4.04 -10.48
N PHE A 67 18.70 5.35 -10.51
CA PHE A 67 17.49 6.10 -10.90
C PHE A 67 16.28 5.85 -9.99
N VAL A 68 15.96 4.59 -9.62
CA VAL A 68 14.86 4.26 -8.70
C VAL A 68 15.10 4.90 -7.33
N ASN A 69 16.33 4.85 -6.82
CA ASN A 69 16.69 5.46 -5.54
C ASN A 69 16.40 6.97 -5.52
N ILE A 70 16.76 7.69 -6.58
CA ILE A 70 16.53 9.14 -6.70
C ILE A 70 15.02 9.44 -6.62
N VAL A 71 14.21 8.73 -7.42
CA VAL A 71 12.76 8.89 -7.44
C VAL A 71 12.17 8.63 -6.05
N LEU A 72 12.56 7.55 -5.39
CA LEU A 72 12.04 7.19 -4.06
C LEU A 72 12.46 8.19 -2.98
N ILE A 73 13.67 8.75 -3.06
CA ILE A 73 14.16 9.81 -2.14
C ILE A 73 13.31 11.09 -2.33
N VAL A 74 13.13 11.52 -3.57
CA VAL A 74 12.31 12.71 -3.90
C VAL A 74 10.87 12.53 -3.44
N MET A 75 10.33 11.31 -3.50
CA MET A 75 9.00 10.97 -2.98
C MET A 75 8.93 10.96 -1.45
N GLY A 76 10.05 11.09 -0.75
CA GLY A 76 10.10 11.04 0.71
C GLY A 76 9.83 9.65 1.29
N VAL A 77 10.14 8.59 0.56
CA VAL A 77 9.93 7.20 1.00
C VAL A 77 10.74 6.92 2.27
N ILE A 78 10.12 6.25 3.24
CA ILE A 78 10.79 5.79 4.45
C ILE A 78 11.38 4.41 4.19
N PHE A 79 12.73 4.34 4.18
CA PHE A 79 13.42 3.09 3.96
C PHE A 79 13.58 2.29 5.26
N VAL A 80 13.35 0.99 5.19
CA VAL A 80 13.45 0.07 6.32
C VAL A 80 14.29 -1.15 5.98
N ASN A 81 15.28 -1.46 6.85
CA ASN A 81 15.93 -2.75 6.85
C ASN A 81 15.11 -3.72 7.71
N ARG A 82 14.37 -4.60 7.06
CA ARG A 82 13.43 -5.53 7.72
C ARG A 82 14.11 -6.63 8.54
N ARG A 83 15.45 -6.76 8.45
CA ARG A 83 16.26 -7.68 9.25
C ARG A 83 16.82 -7.02 10.51
N SER A 84 16.68 -5.70 10.66
CA SER A 84 17.18 -4.94 11.80
C SER A 84 16.04 -4.35 12.61
N ILE A 85 15.89 -4.77 13.86
CA ILE A 85 14.90 -4.25 14.81
C ILE A 85 15.11 -2.73 14.99
N ARG A 86 16.36 -2.29 15.11
CA ARG A 86 16.70 -0.86 15.24
C ARG A 86 16.25 -0.04 14.02
N SER A 87 16.44 -0.59 12.81
CA SER A 87 15.98 0.09 11.58
C SER A 87 14.46 0.13 11.49
N ALA A 88 13.78 -0.94 11.91
CA ALA A 88 12.32 -0.98 11.95
C ALA A 88 11.76 0.07 12.94
N ALA A 89 12.35 0.16 14.14
CA ALA A 89 11.97 1.17 15.14
C ALA A 89 12.21 2.60 14.63
N ALA A 90 13.36 2.87 14.00
CA ALA A 90 13.64 4.18 13.41
C ALA A 90 12.66 4.55 12.28
N ALA A 91 12.27 3.58 11.45
CA ALA A 91 11.26 3.79 10.42
C ALA A 91 9.86 4.06 11.02
N GLU A 92 9.50 3.37 12.10
CA GLU A 92 8.25 3.60 12.84
C GLU A 92 8.20 5.04 13.40
N VAL A 93 9.27 5.51 14.03
CA VAL A 93 9.37 6.89 14.56
C VAL A 93 9.20 7.93 13.44
N LYS A 94 9.86 7.72 12.29
CA LYS A 94 9.69 8.60 11.12
C LYS A 94 8.27 8.59 10.59
N ALA A 95 7.64 7.42 10.50
CA ALA A 95 6.25 7.28 10.04
C ALA A 95 5.28 7.99 10.99
N ILE A 96 5.45 7.83 12.30
CA ILE A 96 4.65 8.55 13.32
C ILE A 96 4.80 10.07 13.17
N LYS A 97 6.01 10.58 12.94
CA LYS A 97 6.23 12.00 12.68
C LYS A 97 5.45 12.47 11.47
N VAL A 98 5.54 11.76 10.34
CA VAL A 98 4.80 12.07 9.11
C VAL A 98 3.28 12.08 9.33
N MET A 99 2.75 11.14 10.11
CA MET A 99 1.33 11.09 10.44
C MET A 99 0.90 12.29 11.33
N ARG A 100 1.74 12.68 12.28
CA ARG A 100 1.47 13.87 13.12
C ARG A 100 1.48 15.16 12.31
N GLU A 101 2.19 15.19 11.18
CA GLU A 101 2.18 16.30 10.22
C GLU A 101 0.93 16.25 9.30
N GLY A 102 -0.03 15.36 9.54
CA GLY A 102 -1.27 15.23 8.78
C GLY A 102 -1.14 14.48 7.46
N ARG A 103 -0.04 13.78 7.22
CA ARG A 103 0.20 13.00 6.00
C ARG A 103 -0.14 11.52 6.23
N SER A 104 -0.62 10.87 5.19
CA SER A 104 -0.92 9.43 5.22
C SER A 104 0.33 8.56 5.03
N ILE A 105 0.23 7.30 5.45
CA ILE A 105 1.28 6.29 5.25
C ILE A 105 0.72 5.15 4.42
N GLY A 106 1.43 4.76 3.36
CA GLY A 106 1.15 3.56 2.58
C GLY A 106 2.03 2.39 3.04
N ILE A 107 1.43 1.27 3.40
CA ILE A 107 2.15 0.08 3.84
C ILE A 107 1.62 -1.20 3.19
N PHE A 108 2.53 -2.14 3.00
CA PHE A 108 2.24 -3.50 2.58
C PHE A 108 2.62 -4.45 3.73
N PRO A 109 1.64 -4.87 4.56
CA PRO A 109 1.92 -5.55 5.84
C PRO A 109 2.51 -6.95 5.69
N GLU A 110 2.41 -7.56 4.50
CA GLU A 110 3.09 -8.82 4.16
C GLU A 110 4.62 -8.68 4.28
N GLY A 111 5.14 -7.49 4.07
CA GLY A 111 6.56 -7.19 4.12
C GLY A 111 7.38 -7.74 2.96
N THR A 112 6.77 -8.47 2.02
CA THR A 112 7.36 -8.95 0.77
C THR A 112 6.25 -9.20 -0.24
N ARG A 113 6.57 -9.24 -1.52
CA ARG A 113 5.61 -9.53 -2.60
C ARG A 113 5.19 -10.99 -2.57
N ASN A 114 3.89 -11.26 -2.78
CA ASN A 114 3.37 -12.63 -2.96
C ASN A 114 3.45 -13.11 -4.43
N ARG A 115 3.70 -12.20 -5.37
CA ARG A 115 3.88 -12.47 -6.81
C ARG A 115 2.68 -13.17 -7.47
N GLY A 116 1.48 -12.85 -7.03
CA GLY A 116 0.23 -13.43 -7.52
C GLY A 116 -0.20 -14.74 -6.86
N GLY A 117 0.57 -15.22 -5.87
CA GLY A 117 0.16 -16.30 -4.96
C GLY A 117 -0.77 -15.78 -3.85
N ASP A 118 -1.02 -16.61 -2.86
CA ASP A 118 -1.89 -16.28 -1.74
C ASP A 118 -1.37 -15.09 -0.93
N THR A 119 -2.30 -14.30 -0.43
CA THR A 119 -1.99 -13.19 0.47
C THR A 119 -1.33 -13.71 1.74
N ARG A 120 -0.12 -13.26 1.99
CA ARG A 120 0.68 -13.69 3.14
C ARG A 120 0.11 -13.17 4.45
N VAL A 121 0.56 -13.77 5.55
CA VAL A 121 0.21 -13.29 6.89
C VAL A 121 0.69 -11.85 7.07
N PHE A 122 -0.17 -10.99 7.59
CA PHE A 122 0.13 -9.61 7.89
C PHE A 122 0.94 -9.51 9.20
N LYS A 123 2.02 -8.77 9.16
CA LYS A 123 2.90 -8.60 10.32
C LYS A 123 2.25 -7.71 11.37
N LYS A 124 2.19 -8.16 12.62
CA LYS A 124 1.63 -7.37 13.74
C LYS A 124 2.27 -5.98 13.90
N GLY A 125 3.53 -5.82 13.52
CA GLY A 125 4.20 -4.51 13.53
C GLY A 125 3.58 -3.47 12.60
N SER A 126 2.81 -3.88 11.59
CA SER A 126 2.18 -2.96 10.63
C SER A 126 1.05 -2.12 11.23
N ILE A 127 0.38 -2.63 12.27
CA ILE A 127 -0.73 -1.92 12.95
C ILE A 127 -0.29 -1.14 14.18
N LYS A 128 0.93 -1.38 14.71
CA LYS A 128 1.42 -0.69 15.92
C LYS A 128 1.37 0.82 15.80
N MET A 129 1.71 1.35 14.63
CA MET A 129 1.66 2.79 14.38
C MET A 129 0.23 3.33 14.48
N ALA A 130 -0.74 2.60 13.90
CA ALA A 130 -2.16 2.96 13.96
C ALA A 130 -2.63 3.03 15.41
N LEU A 131 -2.38 1.97 16.19
CA LEU A 131 -2.79 1.89 17.59
C LEU A 131 -2.11 2.94 18.48
N LYS A 132 -0.81 3.24 18.25
CA LYS A 132 -0.08 4.25 19.00
C LYS A 132 -0.55 5.69 18.71
N THR A 133 -1.02 5.95 17.51
CA THR A 133 -1.37 7.32 17.07
C THR A 133 -2.87 7.56 17.00
N GLY A 134 -3.70 6.52 17.17
CA GLY A 134 -5.14 6.60 16.94
C GLY A 134 -5.50 6.81 15.46
N THR A 135 -4.54 6.58 14.54
CA THR A 135 -4.76 6.83 13.10
C THR A 135 -5.56 5.70 12.48
N SER A 136 -6.66 6.04 11.81
CA SER A 136 -7.51 5.07 11.11
C SER A 136 -6.77 4.34 10.00
N ILE A 137 -7.19 3.11 9.74
CA ILE A 137 -6.65 2.26 8.67
C ILE A 137 -7.63 2.20 7.51
N LEU A 138 -7.11 2.38 6.29
CA LEU A 138 -7.86 2.22 5.05
C LEU A 138 -7.37 0.95 4.33
N PRO A 139 -8.09 -0.18 4.45
CA PRO A 139 -7.70 -1.40 3.76
C PRO A 139 -7.93 -1.28 2.26
N VAL A 140 -7.05 -1.89 1.47
CA VAL A 140 -7.09 -1.86 0.01
C VAL A 140 -6.78 -3.23 -0.56
N THR A 141 -7.63 -3.71 -1.44
CA THR A 141 -7.36 -4.93 -2.21
C THR A 141 -6.81 -4.57 -3.59
N LEU A 142 -5.66 -5.13 -3.93
CA LEU A 142 -5.06 -5.06 -5.26
C LEU A 142 -5.18 -6.42 -5.95
N TYR A 143 -5.54 -6.42 -7.25
CA TYR A 143 -5.60 -7.61 -8.06
C TYR A 143 -4.99 -7.36 -9.44
N ASN A 144 -4.28 -8.38 -9.96
CA ASN A 144 -3.71 -8.44 -11.30
C ASN A 144 -2.52 -7.49 -11.56
N THR A 145 -1.90 -6.94 -10.51
CA THR A 145 -0.74 -6.05 -10.66
C THR A 145 0.55 -6.78 -11.04
N ASN A 146 0.62 -8.11 -10.86
CA ASN A 146 1.76 -8.94 -11.25
C ASN A 146 1.92 -9.08 -12.76
N ASN A 147 0.85 -8.86 -13.52
CA ASN A 147 0.80 -9.03 -14.96
C ASN A 147 1.11 -7.75 -15.75
N PHE A 148 1.60 -6.70 -15.09
CA PHE A 148 1.93 -5.42 -15.73
C PHE A 148 2.91 -5.54 -16.88
N PHE A 149 3.84 -6.50 -16.81
CA PHE A 149 4.85 -6.73 -17.83
C PHE A 149 4.78 -8.14 -18.39
N ILE A 150 4.84 -8.25 -19.72
CA ILE A 150 5.10 -9.49 -20.43
C ILE A 150 6.63 -9.68 -20.46
N LYS A 151 7.12 -10.87 -20.08
CA LYS A 151 8.56 -11.19 -20.02
C LYS A 151 9.39 -10.15 -19.23
N ASN A 152 8.79 -9.47 -18.25
CA ASN A 152 9.42 -8.44 -17.39
C ASN A 152 9.92 -7.19 -18.11
N ILE A 153 9.59 -6.95 -19.37
CA ILE A 153 10.14 -5.85 -20.18
C ILE A 153 9.03 -5.04 -20.85
N ILE A 154 8.04 -5.70 -21.45
CA ILE A 154 7.02 -5.07 -22.28
C ILE A 154 5.74 -4.89 -21.46
N PHE A 155 5.12 -3.71 -21.51
CA PHE A 155 3.82 -3.48 -20.90
C PHE A 155 2.77 -4.42 -21.50
N ASN A 156 1.96 -5.01 -20.63
CA ASN A 156 0.84 -5.86 -21.01
C ASN A 156 -0.35 -5.00 -21.41
N SER A 157 -0.37 -4.57 -22.67
CA SER A 157 -1.47 -3.76 -23.21
C SER A 157 -2.79 -4.53 -23.14
N GLY A 158 -3.87 -3.83 -22.75
CA GLY A 158 -5.18 -4.43 -22.50
C GLY A 158 -5.36 -5.01 -21.09
N LEU A 159 -4.32 -4.98 -20.25
CA LEU A 159 -4.42 -5.43 -18.88
C LEU A 159 -5.43 -4.57 -18.10
N SER A 160 -6.34 -5.24 -17.38
CA SER A 160 -7.17 -4.61 -16.35
C SER A 160 -6.63 -4.92 -14.96
N VAL A 161 -6.30 -3.88 -14.21
CA VAL A 161 -5.88 -3.94 -12.80
C VAL A 161 -7.03 -3.47 -11.94
N TYR A 162 -7.35 -4.22 -10.90
CA TYR A 162 -8.46 -3.92 -10.01
C TYR A 162 -7.97 -3.44 -8.67
N ILE A 163 -8.63 -2.40 -8.15
CA ILE A 163 -8.42 -1.84 -6.83
C ILE A 163 -9.76 -1.75 -6.15
N HIS A 164 -9.85 -2.30 -4.94
CA HIS A 164 -11.01 -2.08 -4.10
C HIS A 164 -10.58 -1.39 -2.80
N VAL A 165 -11.18 -0.25 -2.52
CA VAL A 165 -10.97 0.49 -1.27
C VAL A 165 -12.09 0.08 -0.31
N HIS A 166 -11.71 -0.55 0.81
CA HIS A 166 -12.65 -0.99 1.84
C HIS A 166 -13.08 0.17 2.76
N PRO A 167 -14.15 -0.01 3.54
CA PRO A 167 -14.52 0.94 4.57
C PRO A 167 -13.37 1.24 5.52
N LEU A 168 -13.30 2.50 5.97
CA LEU A 168 -12.29 2.98 6.90
C LEU A 168 -12.47 2.31 8.27
N ILE A 169 -11.39 1.83 8.86
CA ILE A 169 -11.37 1.26 10.20
C ILE A 169 -10.87 2.31 11.18
N ASP A 170 -11.76 2.77 12.05
CA ASP A 170 -11.42 3.68 13.14
C ASP A 170 -10.87 2.86 14.32
N VAL A 171 -9.55 2.91 14.51
CA VAL A 171 -8.89 2.10 15.55
C VAL A 171 -9.25 2.50 16.96
N LEU A 172 -9.79 3.71 17.18
CA LEU A 172 -10.22 4.18 18.48
C LEU A 172 -11.55 3.57 18.92
N LYS A 173 -12.35 3.08 17.97
CA LYS A 173 -13.65 2.45 18.22
C LYS A 173 -13.59 0.93 18.39
N LEU A 174 -12.41 0.33 18.17
CA LEU A 174 -12.22 -1.11 18.25
C LEU A 174 -12.19 -1.58 19.70
N SER A 175 -12.83 -2.73 19.96
CA SER A 175 -12.66 -3.50 21.19
C SER A 175 -11.23 -4.03 21.32
N GLU A 176 -10.81 -4.44 22.52
CA GLU A 176 -9.47 -5.03 22.73
C GLU A 176 -9.28 -6.30 21.89
N TYR A 177 -10.31 -7.14 21.78
CA TYR A 177 -10.28 -8.33 20.93
C TYR A 177 -10.02 -7.99 19.46
N GLU A 178 -10.70 -6.96 18.92
CA GLU A 178 -10.50 -6.51 17.54
C GLU A 178 -9.11 -5.92 17.33
N LYS A 179 -8.57 -5.17 18.29
CA LYS A 179 -7.20 -4.63 18.24
C LYS A 179 -6.15 -5.74 18.18
N GLU A 180 -6.29 -6.79 19.00
CA GLU A 180 -5.38 -7.93 19.02
C GLU A 180 -5.41 -8.72 17.70
N ASN A 181 -6.57 -8.83 17.06
CA ASN A 181 -6.80 -9.59 15.84
C ASN A 181 -6.82 -8.72 14.56
N LEU A 182 -6.54 -7.42 14.66
CA LEU A 182 -6.74 -6.46 13.59
C LEU A 182 -5.99 -6.81 12.29
N THR A 183 -4.78 -7.38 12.39
CA THR A 183 -4.03 -7.84 11.20
C THR A 183 -4.73 -8.97 10.46
N SER A 184 -5.34 -9.91 11.19
CA SER A 184 -6.09 -11.02 10.62
C SER A 184 -7.40 -10.50 10.01
N ILE A 185 -8.13 -9.67 10.73
CA ILE A 185 -9.38 -9.06 10.25
C ILE A 185 -9.17 -8.34 8.92
N ILE A 186 -8.15 -7.48 8.83
CA ILE A 186 -7.84 -6.75 7.59
C ILE A 186 -7.43 -7.72 6.47
N ARG A 187 -6.59 -8.71 6.79
CA ARG A 187 -6.16 -9.70 5.81
C ARG A 187 -7.34 -10.49 5.25
N ASP A 188 -8.22 -10.98 6.11
CA ASP A 188 -9.36 -11.80 5.72
C ASP A 188 -10.38 -10.98 4.89
N GLN A 189 -10.58 -9.70 5.21
CA GLN A 189 -11.36 -8.77 4.40
C GLN A 189 -10.78 -8.63 2.99
N ILE A 190 -9.45 -8.49 2.85
CA ILE A 190 -8.76 -8.40 1.57
C ILE A 190 -8.86 -9.72 0.79
N VAL A 191 -8.64 -10.88 1.46
CA VAL A 191 -8.72 -12.21 0.84
C VAL A 191 -10.14 -12.48 0.32
N LYS A 192 -11.17 -12.25 1.13
CA LYS A 192 -12.57 -12.40 0.73
C LYS A 192 -12.89 -11.55 -0.51
N LYS A 193 -12.35 -10.33 -0.58
CA LYS A 193 -12.55 -9.49 -1.78
C LYS A 193 -11.82 -10.04 -2.99
N LEU A 194 -10.60 -10.55 -2.83
CA LEU A 194 -9.85 -11.18 -3.94
C LEU A 194 -10.62 -12.36 -4.55
N GLU A 195 -11.29 -13.17 -3.73
CA GLU A 195 -12.11 -14.29 -4.20
C GLU A 195 -13.26 -13.81 -5.09
N THR A 196 -13.90 -12.68 -4.77
CA THR A 196 -14.99 -12.11 -5.57
C THR A 196 -14.53 -11.41 -6.85
N ILE A 197 -13.25 -11.02 -6.96
CA ILE A 197 -12.71 -10.37 -8.17
C ILE A 197 -12.21 -11.41 -9.17
N LYS A 198 -11.77 -12.57 -8.69
CA LYS A 198 -11.22 -13.65 -9.54
C LYS A 198 -12.26 -14.38 -10.38
N ILE A 199 -13.56 -14.18 -10.11
CA ILE A 199 -14.67 -14.71 -10.87
C ILE A 199 -14.95 -13.81 -12.07
#